data_456705cf0990f7b55bbdb9d9c7fd1717
#
_entry.id   456705cf0990f7b55bbdb9d9c7fd1717
#
_cell.length_a   1.000
_cell.length_b   1.000
_cell.length_c   1.000
_cell.angle_alpha   90.00
_cell.angle_beta   90.00
_cell.angle_gamma   90.00
#
_symmetry.space_group_name_H-M   'P 1'
#
loop_
_entity.id
_entity.type
_entity.pdbx_description
1 polymer ?
#
loop_
_entity_poly.entity_id
_entity_poly.type
_entity_poly.pdbx_seq_one_letter_code
_entity_poly.pdbx_strand_id
1 'polypeptide(L)'
;MKYNRTYNFSAGPAMMPEPVLEEIRDEMMNYRGSGMCVMEMSHRSKVFQQIVDEAEADLRDLMGIPDNYKVLFIQGGATLQFAAVPWNLMKNGKAVYIETGAWSKKA
;
A
#
# COMPACT_ATOMS: atom_id res chain seq x y z
N MET A 1 -16.89 -3.79 -19.76
CA MET A 1 -16.97 -3.88 -18.29
C MET A 1 -18.33 -4.37 -17.87
N LYS A 2 -18.39 -5.34 -16.99
CA LYS A 2 -19.64 -6.00 -16.52
C LYS A 2 -20.60 -5.03 -15.80
N TYR A 3 -20.04 -4.02 -15.11
CA TYR A 3 -20.77 -3.12 -14.21
C TYR A 3 -20.96 -1.71 -14.77
N ASN A 4 -20.76 -1.48 -16.06
CA ASN A 4 -20.90 -0.17 -16.69
C ASN A 4 -20.19 0.97 -15.93
N ARG A 5 -18.95 0.72 -15.50
CA ARG A 5 -18.17 1.63 -14.67
C ARG A 5 -17.52 2.74 -15.48
N THR A 6 -17.32 3.89 -14.85
CA THR A 6 -16.56 5.01 -15.42
C THR A 6 -15.06 4.72 -15.35
N TYR A 7 -14.32 5.07 -16.41
CA TYR A 7 -12.86 5.10 -16.39
C TYR A 7 -12.38 6.28 -15.54
N ASN A 8 -11.99 6.01 -14.30
CA ASN A 8 -11.50 7.01 -13.37
C ASN A 8 -9.98 6.93 -13.24
N PHE A 9 -9.30 8.01 -13.63
CA PHE A 9 -7.85 8.16 -13.55
C PHE A 9 -7.45 9.28 -12.60
N SER A 10 -8.23 9.54 -11.55
CA SER A 10 -7.89 10.52 -10.54
C SER A 10 -6.60 10.14 -9.81
N ALA A 11 -5.86 11.15 -9.36
CA ALA A 11 -4.62 10.95 -8.61
C ALA A 11 -4.93 10.37 -7.20
N GLY A 12 -4.59 9.13 -6.99
CA GLY A 12 -4.89 8.36 -5.79
C GLY A 12 -6.18 7.53 -5.92
N PRO A 13 -7.39 8.08 -5.84
CA PRO A 13 -8.63 7.31 -5.90
C PRO A 13 -8.99 6.91 -7.35
N ALA A 14 -8.20 6.04 -7.95
CA ALA A 14 -8.38 5.59 -9.31
C ALA A 14 -9.25 4.33 -9.40
N MET A 15 -9.62 3.97 -10.61
CA MET A 15 -10.37 2.75 -10.91
C MET A 15 -9.59 1.51 -10.50
N MET A 16 -10.26 0.59 -9.79
CA MET A 16 -9.73 -0.73 -9.46
C MET A 16 -10.23 -1.79 -10.44
N PRO A 17 -9.50 -2.90 -10.66
CA PRO A 17 -9.97 -4.03 -11.46
C PRO A 17 -11.28 -4.62 -10.92
N GLU A 18 -12.20 -5.00 -11.81
CA GLU A 18 -13.48 -5.60 -11.43
C GLU A 18 -13.32 -6.89 -10.60
N PRO A 19 -12.41 -7.83 -10.96
CA PRO A 19 -12.20 -9.03 -10.15
C PRO A 19 -11.79 -8.75 -8.70
N VAL A 20 -10.94 -7.73 -8.48
CA VAL A 20 -10.52 -7.34 -7.12
C VAL A 20 -11.71 -6.81 -6.31
N LEU A 21 -12.58 -6.00 -6.94
CA LEU A 21 -13.77 -5.47 -6.26
C LEU A 21 -14.83 -6.56 -6.00
N GLU A 22 -14.94 -7.56 -6.89
CA GLU A 22 -15.80 -8.72 -6.70
C GLU A 22 -15.32 -9.54 -5.49
N GLU A 23 -14.04 -9.81 -5.39
CA GLU A 23 -13.44 -10.51 -4.26
C GLU A 23 -13.64 -9.75 -2.94
N ILE A 24 -13.37 -8.43 -2.91
CA ILE A 24 -13.63 -7.59 -1.74
C ILE A 24 -15.10 -7.66 -1.31
N ARG A 25 -16.04 -7.60 -2.27
CA ARG A 25 -17.48 -7.70 -1.99
C ARG A 25 -17.83 -9.03 -1.35
N ASP A 26 -17.31 -10.11 -1.90
CA ASP A 26 -17.65 -11.47 -1.48
C ASP A 26 -17.06 -11.79 -0.09
N GLU A 27 -15.92 -11.21 0.25
CA GLU A 27 -15.26 -11.37 1.55
C GLU A 27 -15.63 -10.29 2.58
N MET A 28 -16.41 -9.28 2.19
CA MET A 28 -16.67 -8.09 3.01
C MET A 28 -17.28 -8.42 4.39
N MET A 29 -18.15 -9.40 4.49
CA MET A 29 -18.82 -9.75 5.75
C MET A 29 -18.13 -10.88 6.51
N ASN A 30 -17.28 -11.65 5.85
CA ASN A 30 -16.67 -12.83 6.45
C ASN A 30 -15.42 -13.25 5.67
N TYR A 31 -14.30 -12.57 5.92
CA TYR A 31 -13.04 -12.86 5.25
C TYR A 31 -12.58 -14.28 5.56
N ARG A 32 -12.56 -15.13 4.53
CA ARG A 32 -12.08 -16.53 4.56
C ARG A 32 -12.59 -17.34 5.77
N GLY A 33 -13.82 -17.12 6.21
CA GLY A 33 -14.43 -17.84 7.32
C GLY A 33 -14.01 -17.36 8.72
N SER A 34 -13.32 -16.23 8.83
CA SER A 34 -12.89 -15.64 10.10
C SER A 34 -14.04 -15.08 10.95
N GLY A 35 -15.24 -14.91 10.36
CA GLY A 35 -16.37 -14.25 10.98
C GLY A 35 -16.28 -12.74 11.07
N MET A 36 -15.25 -12.14 10.46
CA MET A 36 -14.99 -10.70 10.51
C MET A 36 -14.64 -10.14 9.13
N CYS A 37 -14.96 -8.87 8.91
CA CYS A 37 -14.38 -8.06 7.84
C CYS A 37 -12.90 -7.77 8.14
N VAL A 38 -12.08 -7.64 7.10
CA VAL A 38 -10.67 -7.24 7.26
C VAL A 38 -10.53 -5.91 8.01
N MET A 39 -11.47 -4.96 7.80
CA MET A 39 -11.48 -3.67 8.48
C MET A 39 -11.74 -3.75 10.00
N GLU A 40 -12.31 -4.87 10.48
CA GLU A 40 -12.59 -5.12 11.90
C GLU A 40 -11.46 -5.86 12.60
N MET A 41 -10.48 -6.38 11.85
CA MET A 41 -9.40 -7.20 12.39
C MET A 41 -8.36 -6.38 13.11
N SER A 42 -7.91 -6.87 14.25
CA SER A 42 -6.68 -6.37 14.85
C SER A 42 -5.49 -6.68 13.95
N HIS A 43 -4.63 -5.69 13.70
CA HIS A 43 -3.37 -5.88 12.98
C HIS A 43 -2.40 -6.87 13.67
N ARG A 44 -2.69 -7.28 14.92
CA ARG A 44 -1.93 -8.30 15.67
C ARG A 44 -2.56 -9.69 15.59
N SER A 45 -3.70 -9.84 14.92
CA SER A 45 -4.35 -11.13 14.76
C SER A 45 -3.56 -12.01 13.78
N LYS A 46 -3.62 -13.33 13.98
CA LYS A 46 -2.98 -14.29 13.06
C LYS A 46 -3.52 -14.19 11.64
N VAL A 47 -4.82 -13.94 11.50
CA VAL A 47 -5.49 -13.80 10.19
C VAL A 47 -4.96 -12.56 9.47
N PHE A 48 -4.84 -11.44 10.16
CA PHE A 48 -4.28 -10.22 9.56
C PHE A 48 -2.79 -10.39 9.22
N GLN A 49 -2.02 -11.09 10.06
CA GLN A 49 -0.62 -11.38 9.76
C GLN A 49 -0.48 -12.20 8.48
N GLN A 50 -1.35 -13.18 8.25
CA GLN A 50 -1.35 -13.94 7.00
C GLN A 50 -1.59 -13.05 5.77
N ILE A 51 -2.50 -12.07 5.87
CA ILE A 51 -2.73 -11.10 4.78
C ILE A 51 -1.45 -10.32 4.46
N VAL A 52 -0.73 -9.87 5.49
CA VAL A 52 0.53 -9.12 5.33
C VAL A 52 1.62 -10.00 4.74
N ASP A 53 1.74 -11.24 5.22
CA ASP A 53 2.75 -12.19 4.74
C ASP A 53 2.50 -12.57 3.27
N GLU A 54 1.25 -12.81 2.89
CA GLU A 54 0.85 -13.05 1.49
C GLU A 54 1.16 -11.84 0.61
N ALA A 55 0.80 -10.62 1.06
CA ALA A 55 1.06 -9.40 0.32
C ALA A 55 2.57 -9.14 0.14
N GLU A 56 3.40 -9.43 1.15
CA GLU A 56 4.85 -9.33 1.01
C GLU A 56 5.39 -10.36 0.02
N ALA A 57 4.93 -11.61 0.10
CA ALA A 57 5.34 -12.67 -0.80
C ALA A 57 5.01 -12.34 -2.26
N ASP A 58 3.79 -11.87 -2.52
CA ASP A 58 3.35 -11.46 -3.85
C ASP A 58 4.18 -10.29 -4.40
N LEU A 59 4.47 -9.28 -3.58
CA LEU A 59 5.33 -8.16 -3.99
C LEU A 59 6.74 -8.64 -4.32
N ARG A 60 7.30 -9.55 -3.52
CA ARG A 60 8.62 -10.11 -3.78
C ARG A 60 8.68 -10.86 -5.10
N ASP A 61 7.68 -11.70 -5.36
CA ASP A 61 7.58 -12.46 -6.61
C ASP A 61 7.40 -11.54 -7.82
N LEU A 62 6.40 -10.66 -7.80
CA LEU A 62 6.07 -9.78 -8.91
C LEU A 62 7.17 -8.78 -9.27
N MET A 63 7.92 -8.30 -8.28
CA MET A 63 8.97 -7.30 -8.47
C MET A 63 10.38 -7.89 -8.48
N GLY A 64 10.53 -9.19 -8.25
CA GLY A 64 11.84 -9.86 -8.17
C GLY A 64 12.70 -9.32 -7.03
N ILE A 65 12.10 -9.05 -5.84
CA ILE A 65 12.80 -8.44 -4.71
C ILE A 65 13.70 -9.50 -4.03
N PRO A 66 15.02 -9.33 -4.03
CA PRO A 66 15.93 -10.29 -3.41
C PRO A 66 15.88 -10.21 -1.87
N ASP A 67 16.33 -11.28 -1.19
CA ASP A 67 16.23 -11.44 0.26
C ASP A 67 17.03 -10.41 1.08
N ASN A 68 18.02 -9.76 0.46
CA ASN A 68 18.79 -8.70 1.12
C ASN A 68 18.05 -7.36 1.22
N TYR A 69 16.85 -7.25 0.66
CA TYR A 69 15.95 -6.11 0.83
C TYR A 69 14.83 -6.42 1.82
N LYS A 70 14.40 -5.42 2.56
CA LYS A 70 13.20 -5.48 3.42
C LYS A 70 12.02 -4.81 2.72
N VAL A 71 10.87 -5.46 2.77
CA VAL A 71 9.58 -4.85 2.39
C VAL A 71 8.94 -4.29 3.64
N LEU A 72 8.54 -3.03 3.61
CA LEU A 72 7.97 -2.34 4.77
C LEU A 72 6.64 -1.69 4.38
N PHE A 73 5.57 -2.06 5.06
CA PHE A 73 4.26 -1.41 4.94
C PHE A 73 4.17 -0.30 6.00
N ILE A 74 4.41 0.95 5.59
CA ILE A 74 4.46 2.10 6.49
C ILE A 74 3.40 3.13 6.16
N GLN A 75 2.89 3.78 7.20
CA GLN A 75 1.90 4.84 7.07
C GLN A 75 2.50 6.15 6.54
N GLY A 76 1.65 7.13 6.25
CA GLY A 76 2.04 8.49 5.88
C GLY A 76 2.27 8.71 4.39
N GLY A 77 2.16 7.65 3.59
CA GLY A 77 2.30 7.70 2.13
C GLY A 77 3.63 8.29 1.67
N ALA A 78 3.69 8.68 0.40
CA ALA A 78 4.88 9.31 -0.18
C ALA A 78 5.26 10.64 0.51
N THR A 79 4.29 11.36 1.06
CA THR A 79 4.55 12.64 1.76
C THR A 79 5.46 12.44 2.96
N LEU A 80 5.22 11.41 3.78
CA LEU A 80 6.09 11.14 4.93
C LEU A 80 7.49 10.69 4.50
N GLN A 81 7.63 10.04 3.33
CA GLN A 81 8.92 9.57 2.84
C GLN A 81 9.89 10.72 2.53
N PHE A 82 9.40 11.90 2.15
CA PHE A 82 10.24 13.09 1.99
C PHE A 82 10.95 13.49 3.27
N ALA A 83 10.37 13.21 4.43
CA ALA A 83 11.04 13.42 5.72
C ALA A 83 11.79 12.16 6.19
N ALA A 84 11.16 10.98 6.06
CA ALA A 84 11.71 9.73 6.60
C ALA A 84 13.03 9.32 5.92
N VAL A 85 13.16 9.51 4.61
CA VAL A 85 14.40 9.19 3.88
C VAL A 85 15.58 10.04 4.37
N PRO A 86 15.52 11.39 4.40
CA PRO A 86 16.62 12.17 4.94
C PRO A 86 16.88 11.90 6.43
N TRP A 87 15.87 11.71 7.27
CA TRP A 87 16.09 11.40 8.69
C TRP A 87 16.87 10.12 8.91
N ASN A 88 16.70 9.13 8.08
CA ASN A 88 17.41 7.86 8.21
C ASN A 88 18.78 7.84 7.51
N LEU A 89 18.94 8.60 6.41
CA LEU A 89 20.11 8.49 5.54
C LEU A 89 21.02 9.72 5.52
N MET A 90 20.56 10.84 6.07
CA MET A 90 21.31 12.10 6.05
C MET A 90 22.53 12.05 6.98
N LYS A 91 23.73 12.25 6.40
CA LYS A 91 24.99 12.19 7.16
C LYS A 91 25.47 13.56 7.65
N ASN A 92 25.19 14.62 6.91
CA ASN A 92 25.81 15.94 7.13
C ASN A 92 24.81 17.01 7.58
N GLY A 93 23.62 16.64 8.05
CA GLY A 93 22.58 17.59 8.42
C GLY A 93 22.01 18.39 7.26
N LYS A 94 22.25 17.97 6.01
CA LYS A 94 21.77 18.62 4.78
C LYS A 94 21.10 17.63 3.86
N ALA A 95 19.94 18.01 3.34
CA ALA A 95 19.23 17.29 2.30
C ALA A 95 18.89 18.24 1.15
N VAL A 96 18.85 17.71 -0.08
CA VAL A 96 18.48 18.48 -1.27
C VAL A 96 17.23 17.87 -1.87
N TYR A 97 16.26 18.71 -2.16
CA TYR A 97 15.02 18.31 -2.83
C TYR A 97 14.97 18.94 -4.23
N ILE A 98 14.66 18.12 -5.22
CA ILE A 98 14.45 18.61 -6.59
C ILE A 98 13.00 19.07 -6.70
N GLU A 99 12.77 20.35 -6.86
CA GLU A 99 11.44 20.92 -7.04
C GLU A 99 10.97 20.70 -8.49
N THR A 100 9.99 19.83 -8.67
CA THR A 100 9.40 19.48 -9.97
C THR A 100 7.94 19.90 -10.10
N GLY A 101 7.34 20.44 -9.03
CA GLY A 101 5.92 20.85 -9.02
C GLY A 101 5.35 20.98 -7.61
N ALA A 102 4.02 21.01 -7.52
CA ALA A 102 3.31 21.30 -6.27
C ALA A 102 3.61 20.33 -5.12
N TRP A 103 3.84 19.06 -5.42
CA TRP A 103 4.10 18.04 -4.39
C TRP A 103 5.53 18.11 -3.86
N SER A 104 6.53 18.28 -4.72
CA SER A 104 7.91 18.47 -4.29
C SER A 104 8.11 19.78 -3.51
N LYS A 105 7.33 20.82 -3.84
CA LYS A 105 7.33 22.08 -3.08
C LYS A 105 6.77 21.93 -1.66
N LYS A 106 5.85 20.97 -1.44
CA LYS A 106 5.31 20.70 -0.10
C LYS A 106 6.26 19.86 0.77
N ALA A 107 7.18 19.16 0.14
CA ALA A 107 8.18 18.37 0.83
C ALA A 107 9.13 19.24 1.66
#